data_a7006d63741bf37a565934f83a119746
#
_entry.id   a7006d63741bf37a565934f83a119746
#
_cell.length_a   1.000
_cell.length_b   1.000
_cell.length_c   1.000
_cell.angle_alpha   90.00
_cell.angle_beta   90.00
_cell.angle_gamma   90.00
#
_symmetry.space_group_name_H-M   'P 1'
#
loop_
_entity.id
_entity.type
_entity.pdbx_description
1 polymer ?
#
loop_
_entity_poly.entity_id
_entity_poly.type
_entity_poly.pdbx_seq_one_letter_code
_entity_poly.pdbx_strand_id
1 'polypeptide(L)'
;MFRIGQGYDVHKFAPNRDLILGGIKIPFELGLDGHSDADVLTHAVMDALIGALALGDIGKFFPDNDPKFKNADSILLLREILSAVSEKGYNIVNIDATVVAQKPKLRDYIDKIRENFAKELGIPLDCVSVKATTEEK
;
A
#
# COMPACT_ATOMS: atom_id res chain seq x y z
N MET A 1 -0.27 -8.83 -23.92
CA MET A 1 -1.33 -7.89 -23.48
C MET A 1 -0.93 -7.33 -22.12
N PHE A 2 -1.13 -6.05 -21.91
CA PHE A 2 -0.90 -5.48 -20.60
C PHE A 2 -2.19 -4.99 -19.97
N ARG A 3 -2.16 -4.80 -18.66
CA ARG A 3 -3.30 -4.33 -17.87
C ARG A 3 -2.89 -3.16 -17.02
N ILE A 4 -3.86 -2.35 -16.67
CA ILE A 4 -3.66 -1.20 -15.79
C ILE A 4 -4.69 -1.28 -14.66
N GLY A 5 -4.29 -0.91 -13.45
CA GLY A 5 -5.17 -0.93 -12.30
C GLY A 5 -5.07 0.35 -11.50
N GLN A 6 -6.10 0.62 -10.74
CA GLN A 6 -6.20 1.77 -9.86
C GLN A 6 -6.62 1.31 -8.47
N GLY A 7 -6.04 1.89 -7.44
CA GLY A 7 -6.43 1.64 -6.06
C GLY A 7 -6.63 2.96 -5.33
N TYR A 8 -7.60 2.98 -4.44
CA TYR A 8 -7.89 4.12 -3.60
C TYR A 8 -8.26 3.63 -2.21
N ASP A 9 -7.64 4.20 -1.18
CA ASP A 9 -7.94 3.81 0.18
C ASP A 9 -7.81 5.01 1.11
N VAL A 10 -8.58 5.01 2.17
CA VAL A 10 -8.62 6.08 3.15
C VAL A 10 -8.67 5.48 4.55
N HIS A 11 -7.80 5.94 5.43
CA HIS A 11 -7.84 5.60 6.85
C HIS A 11 -7.77 6.88 7.67
N LYS A 12 -8.51 6.94 8.76
CA LYS A 12 -8.41 8.07 9.67
C LYS A 12 -7.26 7.85 10.65
N PHE A 13 -6.74 8.93 11.20
CA PHE A 13 -5.72 8.84 12.24
C PHE A 13 -6.29 8.30 13.54
N ALA A 14 -5.44 7.61 14.29
CA ALA A 14 -5.81 7.06 15.59
C ALA A 14 -4.60 7.10 16.53
N PRO A 15 -4.85 7.29 17.83
CA PRO A 15 -3.75 7.26 18.81
C PRO A 15 -3.28 5.82 19.07
N ASN A 16 -2.10 5.72 19.68
CA ASN A 16 -1.54 4.44 20.13
C ASN A 16 -1.29 3.43 19.02
N ARG A 17 -0.99 3.94 17.83
CA ARG A 17 -0.65 3.12 16.69
C ARG A 17 0.53 3.72 15.94
N ASP A 18 1.35 2.86 15.37
CA ASP A 18 2.43 3.30 14.48
C ASP A 18 1.86 3.75 13.15
N LEU A 19 2.46 4.79 12.57
CA LEU A 19 2.15 5.21 11.22
C LEU A 19 3.07 4.44 10.27
N ILE A 20 2.47 3.59 9.45
CA ILE A 20 3.20 2.77 8.50
C ILE A 20 2.69 3.06 7.09
N LEU A 21 3.60 3.42 6.20
CA LEU A 21 3.28 3.70 4.79
C LEU A 21 4.29 2.98 3.90
N GLY A 22 3.79 2.13 3.02
CA GLY A 22 4.65 1.34 2.14
C GLY A 22 5.60 0.45 2.92
N GLY A 23 5.18 -0.03 4.08
CA GLY A 23 5.98 -0.87 4.96
C GLY A 23 7.01 -0.11 5.78
N ILE A 24 7.06 1.22 5.69
CA ILE A 24 8.04 2.05 6.39
C ILE A 24 7.36 2.74 7.58
N LYS A 25 7.96 2.59 8.75
CA LYS A 25 7.46 3.27 9.95
C LYS A 25 7.88 4.74 9.92
N ILE A 26 6.90 5.62 9.95
CA ILE A 26 7.09 7.07 9.91
C ILE A 26 6.95 7.61 11.34
N PRO A 27 7.97 8.32 11.89
CA PRO A 27 7.83 8.94 13.19
C PRO A 27 6.71 9.98 13.20
N PHE A 28 5.69 9.72 13.98
CA PHE A 28 4.54 10.63 14.13
C PHE A 28 3.78 10.22 15.39
N GLU A 29 3.06 11.16 15.96
CA GLU A 29 2.31 10.95 17.20
C GLU A 29 1.06 10.08 17.03
N LEU A 30 0.57 9.94 15.78
CA LEU A 30 -0.60 9.13 15.45
C LEU A 30 -0.24 8.09 14.42
N GLY A 31 -0.97 6.99 14.41
CA GLY A 31 -0.97 6.05 13.30
C GLY A 31 -2.30 6.10 12.58
N LEU A 32 -2.56 5.11 11.76
CA LEU A 32 -3.83 4.99 11.04
C LEU A 32 -4.68 3.90 11.67
N ASP A 33 -5.99 4.09 11.64
CA ASP A 33 -6.94 3.15 12.21
C ASP A 33 -7.30 2.08 11.19
N GLY A 34 -7.34 0.83 11.63
CA GLY A 34 -7.70 -0.27 10.76
C GLY A 34 -7.48 -1.62 11.42
N HIS A 35 -7.97 -2.67 10.79
CA HIS A 35 -7.89 -4.03 11.30
C HIS A 35 -6.44 -4.59 11.24
N SER A 36 -5.74 -4.32 10.13
CA SER A 36 -4.33 -4.67 9.94
C SER A 36 -3.44 -3.59 10.54
N ASP A 37 -2.21 -3.45 10.05
CA ASP A 37 -1.34 -2.33 10.43
C ASP A 37 -1.81 -0.99 9.83
N ALA A 38 -2.89 -1.03 9.03
CA ALA A 38 -3.51 0.13 8.40
C ALA A 38 -2.57 0.91 7.47
N ASP A 39 -1.65 0.23 6.81
CA ASP A 39 -0.77 0.81 5.79
C ASP A 39 -1.62 1.16 4.56
N VAL A 40 -2.16 2.38 4.55
CA VAL A 40 -3.11 2.83 3.52
C VAL A 40 -2.48 2.80 2.13
N LEU A 41 -1.18 3.10 2.05
CA LEU A 41 -0.48 3.13 0.76
C LEU A 41 -0.34 1.73 0.17
N THR A 42 0.08 0.76 0.99
CA THR A 42 0.18 -0.63 0.54
C THR A 42 -1.20 -1.19 0.17
N HIS A 43 -2.24 -0.83 0.94
CA HIS A 43 -3.61 -1.24 0.61
C HIS A 43 -4.04 -0.73 -0.77
N ALA A 44 -3.76 0.55 -1.08
CA ALA A 44 -4.10 1.11 -2.38
C ALA A 44 -3.33 0.41 -3.51
N VAL A 45 -2.06 0.10 -3.29
CA VAL A 45 -1.25 -0.64 -4.27
C VAL A 45 -1.85 -2.03 -4.49
N MET A 46 -2.21 -2.74 -3.42
CA MET A 46 -2.84 -4.06 -3.56
C MET A 46 -4.14 -3.99 -4.36
N ASP A 47 -4.99 -3.01 -4.07
CA ASP A 47 -6.24 -2.86 -4.80
C ASP A 47 -6.00 -2.58 -6.29
N ALA A 48 -4.96 -1.81 -6.61
CA ALA A 48 -4.61 -1.56 -8.00
C ALA A 48 -4.22 -2.85 -8.72
N LEU A 49 -3.45 -3.70 -8.07
CA LEU A 49 -3.02 -4.98 -8.63
C LEU A 49 -4.21 -5.93 -8.83
N ILE A 50 -5.04 -6.03 -7.81
CA ILE A 50 -6.23 -6.87 -7.84
C ILE A 50 -7.19 -6.39 -8.94
N GLY A 51 -7.38 -5.08 -9.01
CA GLY A 51 -8.27 -4.49 -10.00
C GLY A 51 -7.79 -4.67 -11.44
N ALA A 52 -6.48 -4.58 -11.66
CA ALA A 52 -5.92 -4.79 -13.00
C ALA A 52 -6.27 -6.17 -13.54
N LEU A 53 -6.39 -7.17 -12.69
CA LEU A 53 -6.69 -8.55 -13.07
C LEU A 53 -8.14 -8.94 -12.83
N ALA A 54 -8.99 -7.99 -12.42
CA ALA A 54 -10.41 -8.22 -12.16
C ALA A 54 -10.64 -9.33 -11.12
N LEU A 55 -9.82 -9.34 -10.05
CA LEU A 55 -9.90 -10.35 -9.00
C LEU A 55 -10.71 -9.90 -7.79
N GLY A 56 -11.44 -8.80 -7.88
CA GLY A 56 -12.23 -8.26 -6.79
C GLY A 56 -11.51 -7.12 -6.09
N ASP A 57 -11.50 -7.15 -4.78
CA ASP A 57 -10.86 -6.12 -3.98
C ASP A 57 -10.12 -6.74 -2.79
N ILE A 58 -9.45 -5.89 -2.00
CA ILE A 58 -8.65 -6.35 -0.88
C ILE A 58 -9.51 -7.04 0.19
N GLY A 59 -10.74 -6.56 0.40
CA GLY A 59 -11.65 -7.16 1.39
C GLY A 59 -12.05 -8.59 1.05
N LYS A 60 -12.06 -8.93 -0.23
CA LYS A 60 -12.35 -10.29 -0.66
C LYS A 60 -11.21 -11.24 -0.29
N PHE A 61 -9.95 -10.77 -0.40
CA PHE A 61 -8.78 -11.56 -0.05
C PHE A 61 -8.56 -11.62 1.46
N PHE A 62 -8.78 -10.50 2.16
CA PHE A 62 -8.46 -10.35 3.58
C PHE A 62 -9.62 -9.67 4.30
N PRO A 63 -10.69 -10.42 4.64
CA PRO A 63 -11.85 -9.81 5.31
C PRO A 63 -11.49 -9.17 6.65
N ASP A 64 -12.00 -7.96 6.90
CA ASP A 64 -11.76 -7.21 8.13
C ASP A 64 -12.23 -7.94 9.39
N ASN A 65 -13.25 -8.80 9.25
CA ASN A 65 -13.81 -9.53 10.39
C ASN A 65 -13.08 -10.83 10.69
N ASP A 66 -12.03 -11.17 9.92
CA ASP A 66 -11.28 -12.40 10.16
C ASP A 66 -10.16 -12.11 11.18
N PRO A 67 -10.20 -12.73 12.37
CA PRO A 67 -9.17 -12.50 13.40
C PRO A 67 -7.75 -12.81 12.92
N LYS A 68 -7.60 -13.65 11.92
CA LYS A 68 -6.32 -14.01 11.34
C LYS A 68 -5.54 -12.79 10.83
N PHE A 69 -6.24 -11.75 10.37
CA PHE A 69 -5.62 -10.57 9.77
C PHE A 69 -5.53 -9.38 10.73
N LYS A 70 -5.96 -9.55 11.98
CA LYS A 70 -5.86 -8.48 12.96
C LYS A 70 -4.38 -8.14 13.21
N ASN A 71 -4.04 -6.85 13.08
CA ASN A 71 -2.67 -6.35 13.22
C ASN A 71 -1.69 -6.95 12.19
N ALA A 72 -2.21 -7.49 11.10
CA ALA A 72 -1.35 -8.09 10.07
C ALA A 72 -0.44 -7.05 9.42
N ASP A 73 0.77 -7.47 9.08
CA ASP A 73 1.71 -6.68 8.31
C ASP A 73 1.25 -6.64 6.86
N SER A 74 0.90 -5.46 6.36
CA SER A 74 0.36 -5.31 5.01
C SER A 74 1.35 -5.71 3.92
N ILE A 75 2.65 -5.60 4.18
CA ILE A 75 3.65 -6.08 3.21
C ILE A 75 3.54 -7.60 3.03
N LEU A 76 3.25 -8.34 4.10
CA LEU A 76 3.04 -9.78 3.98
C LEU A 76 1.77 -10.09 3.18
N LEU A 77 0.73 -9.27 3.36
CA LEU A 77 -0.49 -9.40 2.57
C LEU A 77 -0.21 -9.09 1.10
N LEU A 78 0.61 -8.07 0.84
CA LEU A 78 1.02 -7.72 -0.52
C LEU A 78 1.72 -8.91 -1.20
N ARG A 79 2.55 -9.63 -0.49
CA ARG A 79 3.25 -10.81 -1.05
C ARG A 79 2.25 -11.88 -1.51
N GLU A 80 1.16 -12.06 -0.79
CA GLU A 80 0.12 -13.00 -1.23
C GLU A 80 -0.57 -12.53 -2.51
N ILE A 81 -0.81 -11.22 -2.62
CA ILE A 81 -1.39 -10.64 -3.85
C ILE A 81 -0.41 -10.82 -5.02
N LEU A 82 0.89 -10.58 -4.79
CA LEU A 82 1.91 -10.76 -5.83
C LEU A 82 1.96 -12.20 -6.33
N SER A 83 1.78 -13.15 -5.44
CA SER A 83 1.69 -14.55 -5.81
C SER A 83 0.51 -14.82 -6.75
N ALA A 84 -0.66 -14.24 -6.44
CA ALA A 84 -1.83 -14.38 -7.28
C ALA A 84 -1.62 -13.73 -8.66
N VAL A 85 -0.96 -12.58 -8.71
CA VAL A 85 -0.63 -11.90 -9.97
C VAL A 85 0.27 -12.80 -10.83
N SER A 86 1.30 -13.36 -10.21
CA SER A 86 2.25 -14.24 -10.90
C SER A 86 1.56 -15.50 -11.43
N GLU A 87 0.64 -16.08 -10.66
CA GLU A 87 -0.11 -17.26 -11.08
C GLU A 87 -0.96 -16.99 -12.31
N LYS A 88 -1.41 -15.75 -12.50
CA LYS A 88 -2.15 -15.35 -13.69
C LYS A 88 -1.23 -15.07 -14.90
N GLY A 89 0.09 -15.19 -14.70
CA GLY A 89 1.05 -14.98 -15.79
C GLY A 89 1.39 -13.52 -16.03
N TYR A 90 1.19 -12.65 -15.05
CA TYR A 90 1.47 -11.22 -15.19
C TYR A 90 2.64 -10.82 -14.32
N ASN A 91 3.34 -9.80 -14.75
CA ASN A 91 4.40 -9.13 -14.00
C ASN A 91 4.03 -7.67 -13.84
N ILE A 92 4.55 -7.07 -12.77
CA ILE A 92 4.34 -5.64 -12.53
C ILE A 92 5.40 -4.88 -13.31
N VAL A 93 4.99 -3.84 -14.03
CA VAL A 93 5.90 -2.99 -14.81
C VAL A 93 6.27 -1.75 -14.01
N ASN A 94 5.29 -1.04 -13.47
CA ASN A 94 5.53 0.17 -12.68
C ASN A 94 4.35 0.47 -11.77
N ILE A 95 4.59 1.29 -10.77
CA ILE A 95 3.51 1.90 -9.97
C ILE A 95 3.77 3.40 -9.85
N ASP A 96 2.68 4.14 -9.73
CA ASP A 96 2.69 5.56 -9.41
C ASP A 96 1.65 5.79 -8.32
N ALA A 97 2.08 6.31 -7.18
CA ALA A 97 1.22 6.48 -6.02
C ALA A 97 1.31 7.91 -5.49
N THR A 98 0.20 8.39 -4.94
CA THR A 98 0.15 9.70 -4.30
C THR A 98 -0.48 9.54 -2.92
N VAL A 99 0.22 10.03 -1.90
CA VAL A 99 -0.30 10.07 -0.54
C VAL A 99 -0.79 11.48 -0.27
N VAL A 100 -2.06 11.59 0.13
CA VAL A 100 -2.69 12.87 0.46
C VAL A 100 -2.80 12.97 1.98
N ALA A 101 -2.02 13.86 2.58
CA ALA A 101 -2.02 14.03 4.04
C ALA A 101 -1.52 15.43 4.39
N GLN A 102 -2.17 16.06 5.37
CA GLN A 102 -1.70 17.36 5.87
C GLN A 102 -0.41 17.20 6.66
N LYS A 103 -0.30 16.16 7.45
CA LYS A 103 0.83 15.82 8.31
C LYS A 103 0.98 14.31 8.40
N PRO A 104 2.17 13.79 8.72
CA PRO A 104 3.45 14.49 8.78
C PRO A 104 3.98 14.78 7.38
N LYS A 105 5.08 15.54 7.31
CA LYS A 105 5.79 15.71 6.03
C LYS A 105 6.48 14.42 5.67
N LEU A 106 6.28 13.95 4.46
CA LEU A 106 6.75 12.63 4.04
C LEU A 106 8.01 12.67 3.17
N ARG A 107 8.49 13.87 2.83
CA ARG A 107 9.61 14.02 1.89
C ARG A 107 10.82 13.15 2.25
N ASP A 108 11.20 13.12 3.52
CA ASP A 108 12.40 12.39 3.94
C ASP A 108 12.22 10.87 3.94
N TYR A 109 10.98 10.38 3.73
CA TYR A 109 10.67 8.96 3.75
C TYR A 109 10.29 8.40 2.39
N ILE A 110 10.06 9.28 1.41
CA ILE A 110 9.60 8.88 0.08
C ILE A 110 10.55 7.87 -0.56
N ASP A 111 11.85 8.14 -0.52
CA ASP A 111 12.82 7.24 -1.16
C ASP A 111 12.89 5.89 -0.47
N LYS A 112 12.76 5.83 0.85
CA LYS A 112 12.71 4.56 1.58
C LYS A 112 11.46 3.75 1.20
N ILE A 113 10.34 4.43 1.06
CA ILE A 113 9.08 3.80 0.62
C ILE A 113 9.26 3.23 -0.78
N ARG A 114 9.81 4.02 -1.69
CA ARG A 114 10.07 3.58 -3.06
C ARG A 114 11.01 2.38 -3.10
N GLU A 115 12.08 2.43 -2.34
CA GLU A 115 13.05 1.32 -2.27
C GLU A 115 12.38 0.04 -1.77
N ASN A 116 11.53 0.15 -0.76
CA ASN A 116 10.82 -1.01 -0.23
C ASN A 116 9.86 -1.60 -1.25
N PHE A 117 9.08 -0.77 -1.94
CA PHE A 117 8.19 -1.26 -2.99
C PHE A 117 8.97 -1.86 -4.17
N ALA A 118 10.06 -1.23 -4.60
CA ALA A 118 10.87 -1.78 -5.69
C ALA A 118 11.36 -3.17 -5.34
N LYS A 119 11.82 -3.35 -4.11
CA LYS A 119 12.28 -4.65 -3.61
C LYS A 119 11.13 -5.67 -3.58
N GLU A 120 10.00 -5.30 -2.99
CA GLU A 120 8.87 -6.21 -2.82
C GLU A 120 8.23 -6.58 -4.17
N LEU A 121 8.10 -5.61 -5.05
CA LEU A 121 7.49 -5.82 -6.37
C LEU A 121 8.45 -6.42 -7.39
N GLY A 122 9.75 -6.42 -7.10
CA GLY A 122 10.76 -6.96 -8.00
C GLY A 122 10.93 -6.14 -9.26
N ILE A 123 10.84 -4.80 -9.16
CA ILE A 123 10.98 -3.89 -10.29
C ILE A 123 12.06 -2.84 -10.00
N PRO A 124 12.62 -2.19 -11.04
CA PRO A 124 13.62 -1.16 -10.84
C PRO A 124 13.07 0.04 -10.05
N LEU A 125 13.95 0.73 -9.33
CA LEU A 125 13.54 1.88 -8.53
C LEU A 125 12.89 2.98 -9.38
N ASP A 126 13.35 3.18 -10.61
CA ASP A 126 12.78 4.20 -11.49
C ASP A 126 11.41 3.82 -12.05
N CYS A 127 10.92 2.62 -11.72
CA CYS A 127 9.56 2.20 -12.03
C CYS A 127 8.61 2.34 -10.83
N VAL A 128 9.09 2.92 -9.72
CA VAL A 128 8.28 3.17 -8.53
C VAL A 128 8.24 4.67 -8.27
N SER A 129 7.08 5.28 -8.45
CA SER A 129 6.85 6.69 -8.16
C SER A 129 5.96 6.82 -6.94
N VAL A 130 6.38 7.63 -5.97
CA VAL A 130 5.58 7.94 -4.78
C VAL A 130 5.65 9.45 -4.57
N LYS A 131 4.48 10.07 -4.51
CA LYS A 131 4.35 11.52 -4.32
C LYS A 131 3.55 11.79 -3.07
N ALA A 132 3.78 12.91 -2.45
CA ALA A 132 3.01 13.35 -1.29
C ALA A 132 2.47 14.75 -1.57
N THR A 133 1.23 14.98 -1.15
CA THR A 133 0.58 16.28 -1.29
C THR A 133 -0.37 16.53 -0.14
N THR A 134 -0.80 17.77 0.01
CA THR A 134 -1.85 18.15 0.96
C THR A 134 -3.09 18.55 0.17
N GLU A 135 -4.19 18.77 0.88
CA GLU A 135 -5.39 19.35 0.27
C GLU A 135 -5.45 20.87 0.44
N GLU A 136 -4.36 21.46 0.92
CA GLU A 136 -4.22 22.91 1.10
C GLU A 136 -5.25 23.51 2.04
N LYS A 137 -5.56 22.82 3.11
CA LYS A 137 -6.50 23.33 4.12
C LYS A 137 -5.79 23.83 5.34
#